data_51aebde659c7a57d428e9e75f6200dc3
#
_entry.id   51aebde659c7a57d428e9e75f6200dc3
#
_cell.length_a   1.000
_cell.length_b   1.000
_cell.length_c   1.000
_cell.angle_alpha   90.00
_cell.angle_beta   90.00
_cell.angle_gamma   90.00
#
_symmetry.space_group_name_H-M   'P 1'
#
loop_
_entity.id
_entity.type
_entity.pdbx_description
1 polymer ?
#
loop_
_entity_poly.entity_id
_entity_poly.type
_entity_poly.pdbx_seq_one_letter_code
_entity_poly.pdbx_strand_id
1 'polypeptide(L)'
;MSTLIDKALSDLNPGTSQFQVLIYLAFKGPASPSQIAEETGISPGTVRPALRALLSKKYVTQGRDGSYQSEIAFTEIISDVYKNLVRKQ
;
A
#
# COMPACT_ATOMS: atom_id res chain seq x y z
N MET A 1 -21.29 -0.98 -0.05
CA MET A 1 -20.58 -0.50 1.14
C MET A 1 -19.10 -0.30 0.82
N SER A 2 -18.57 0.89 1.09
CA SER A 2 -17.18 1.18 0.78
C SER A 2 -16.27 0.58 1.85
N THR A 3 -15.28 -0.18 1.42
CA THR A 3 -14.26 -0.76 2.29
C THR A 3 -13.01 0.11 2.23
N LEU A 4 -12.04 -0.18 3.08
CA LEU A 4 -10.76 0.52 3.07
C LEU A 4 -10.05 0.32 1.72
N ILE A 5 -10.13 -0.87 1.14
CA ILE A 5 -9.53 -1.15 -0.17
C ILE A 5 -10.22 -0.33 -1.27
N ASP A 6 -11.54 -0.19 -1.23
CA ASP A 6 -12.26 0.62 -2.20
C ASP A 6 -11.84 2.08 -2.12
N LYS A 7 -11.70 2.58 -0.90
CA LYS A 7 -11.25 3.93 -0.66
C LYS A 7 -9.82 4.14 -1.19
N ALA A 8 -8.92 3.20 -0.94
CA ALA A 8 -7.54 3.28 -1.39
C ALA A 8 -7.46 3.26 -2.92
N LEU A 9 -8.22 2.40 -3.57
CA LEU A 9 -8.23 2.29 -5.04
C LEU A 9 -8.82 3.53 -5.69
N SER A 10 -9.79 4.19 -5.06
CA SER A 10 -10.36 5.43 -5.55
C SER A 10 -9.43 6.61 -5.33
N ASP A 11 -8.73 6.63 -4.20
CA ASP A 11 -7.86 7.74 -3.79
C ASP A 11 -6.48 7.67 -4.41
N LEU A 12 -5.89 6.48 -4.53
CA LEU A 12 -4.52 6.28 -4.98
C LEU A 12 -4.50 5.82 -6.43
N ASN A 13 -3.74 6.52 -7.24
CA ASN A 13 -3.54 6.13 -8.62
C ASN A 13 -2.61 4.91 -8.66
N PRO A 14 -2.97 3.82 -9.36
CA PRO A 14 -2.16 2.60 -9.37
C PRO A 14 -0.70 2.77 -9.81
N GLY A 15 -0.41 3.78 -10.61
CA GLY A 15 0.96 4.03 -11.05
C GLY A 15 1.82 4.83 -10.08
N THR A 16 1.25 5.27 -8.95
CA THR A 16 1.99 6.14 -8.03
C THR A 16 2.85 5.35 -7.05
N SER A 17 3.85 6.01 -6.51
CA SER A 17 4.72 5.42 -5.49
C SER A 17 3.93 5.07 -4.23
N GLN A 18 2.92 5.86 -3.88
CA GLN A 18 2.09 5.56 -2.72
C GLN A 18 1.38 4.22 -2.87
N PHE A 19 0.81 3.97 -4.05
CA PHE A 19 0.12 2.72 -4.31
C PHE A 19 1.10 1.55 -4.27
N GLN A 20 2.28 1.71 -4.89
CA GLN A 20 3.31 0.67 -4.93
C GLN A 20 3.81 0.32 -3.52
N VAL A 21 4.01 1.31 -2.67
CA VAL A 21 4.45 1.10 -1.29
C VAL A 21 3.36 0.37 -0.51
N LEU A 22 2.10 0.75 -0.68
CA LEU A 22 0.98 0.10 -0.01
C LEU A 22 0.87 -1.38 -0.42
N ILE A 23 0.96 -1.67 -1.71
CA ILE A 23 0.92 -3.04 -2.22
C ILE A 23 2.08 -3.87 -1.65
N TYR A 24 3.28 -3.29 -1.64
CA TYR A 24 4.45 -3.98 -1.10
C TYR A 24 4.22 -4.36 0.37
N LEU A 25 3.74 -3.42 1.19
CA LEU A 25 3.50 -3.68 2.60
C LEU A 25 2.40 -4.71 2.82
N ALA A 26 1.35 -4.66 2.00
CA ALA A 26 0.27 -5.64 2.10
C ALA A 26 0.75 -7.05 1.76
N PHE A 27 1.66 -7.15 0.80
CA PHE A 27 2.19 -8.44 0.33
C PHE A 27 3.27 -9.01 1.25
N LYS A 28 4.25 -8.18 1.63
CA LYS A 28 5.42 -8.64 2.38
C LYS A 28 5.20 -8.62 3.90
N GLY A 29 4.31 -7.78 4.38
CA GLY A 29 4.13 -7.55 5.80
C GLY A 29 4.97 -6.37 6.28
N PRO A 30 5.10 -6.21 7.59
CA PRO A 30 5.79 -5.03 8.14
C PRO A 30 7.21 -4.87 7.61
N ALA A 31 7.58 -3.66 7.27
CA ALA A 31 8.90 -3.36 6.73
C ALA A 31 9.33 -1.94 7.09
N SER A 32 10.64 -1.73 7.17
CA SER A 32 11.21 -0.39 7.40
C SER A 32 11.26 0.40 6.10
N PRO A 33 11.34 1.73 6.15
CA PRO A 33 11.50 2.54 4.93
C PRO A 33 12.71 2.12 4.09
N SER A 34 13.82 1.77 4.73
CA SER A 34 15.02 1.32 4.03
C SER A 34 14.79 0.03 3.28
N GLN A 35 14.10 -0.91 3.90
CA GLN A 35 13.78 -2.19 3.29
C GLN A 35 12.82 -2.01 2.11
N ILE A 36 11.82 -1.15 2.27
CA ILE A 36 10.88 -0.84 1.20
C ILE A 36 11.63 -0.26 0.00
N ALA A 37 12.50 0.71 0.22
CA ALA A 37 13.28 1.33 -0.84
C ALA A 37 14.16 0.32 -1.55
N GLU A 38 14.84 -0.54 -0.80
CA GLU A 38 15.75 -1.54 -1.35
C GLU A 38 15.00 -2.54 -2.20
N GLU A 39 13.88 -3.06 -1.73
CA GLU A 39 13.18 -4.14 -2.41
C GLU A 39 12.28 -3.65 -3.54
N THR A 40 11.75 -2.44 -3.47
CA THR A 40 10.90 -1.90 -4.53
C THR A 40 11.67 -1.16 -5.61
N GLY A 41 12.91 -0.75 -5.30
CA GLY A 41 13.68 0.09 -6.21
C GLY A 41 13.25 1.57 -6.19
N ILE A 42 12.29 1.91 -5.35
CA ILE A 42 11.86 3.32 -5.20
C ILE A 42 12.87 4.02 -4.31
N SER A 43 13.28 5.23 -4.67
CA SER A 43 14.29 5.95 -3.91
C SER A 43 13.80 6.26 -2.48
N PRO A 44 14.71 6.27 -1.49
CA PRO A 44 14.32 6.62 -0.11
C PRO A 44 13.64 7.98 0.00
N GLY A 45 14.08 8.93 -0.82
CA GLY A 45 13.48 10.27 -0.85
C GLY A 45 12.03 10.28 -1.33
N THR A 46 11.58 9.23 -2.01
CA THR A 46 10.21 9.05 -2.46
C THR A 46 9.42 8.16 -1.49
N VAL A 47 10.07 7.14 -0.93
CA VAL A 47 9.42 6.20 0.00
C VAL A 47 8.92 6.92 1.25
N ARG A 48 9.75 7.77 1.85
CA ARG A 48 9.38 8.44 3.11
C ARG A 48 8.16 9.35 3.00
N PRO A 49 8.07 10.23 1.98
CA PRO A 49 6.85 11.02 1.79
C PRO A 49 5.63 10.16 1.48
N ALA A 50 5.82 9.07 0.71
CA ALA A 50 4.74 8.14 0.40
C ALA A 50 4.18 7.49 1.68
N LEU A 51 5.07 7.05 2.57
CA LEU A 51 4.66 6.46 3.85
C LEU A 51 3.93 7.48 4.73
N ARG A 52 4.41 8.71 4.76
CA ARG A 52 3.74 9.77 5.55
C ARG A 52 2.33 10.03 5.02
N ALA A 53 2.17 10.07 3.70
CA ALA A 53 0.86 10.26 3.09
C ALA A 53 -0.07 9.09 3.41
N LEU A 54 0.43 7.87 3.30
CA LEU A 54 -0.36 6.67 3.60
C LEU A 54 -0.75 6.63 5.08
N LEU A 55 0.15 7.01 5.97
CA LEU A 55 -0.11 7.06 7.40
C LEU A 55 -1.18 8.11 7.72
N SER A 56 -1.09 9.27 7.12
CA SER A 56 -2.08 10.34 7.28
C SER A 56 -3.46 9.91 6.80
N LYS A 57 -3.52 9.12 5.74
CA LYS A 57 -4.78 8.58 5.20
C LYS A 57 -5.26 7.33 5.93
N LYS A 58 -4.47 6.83 6.86
CA LYS A 58 -4.78 5.64 7.67
C LYS A 58 -4.79 4.33 6.89
N TYR A 59 -4.07 4.28 5.79
CA TYR A 59 -3.90 3.03 5.03
C TYR A 59 -2.78 2.17 5.60
N VAL A 60 -1.88 2.77 6.36
CA VAL A 60 -0.80 2.05 7.03
C VAL A 60 -0.70 2.50 8.49
N THR A 61 -0.07 1.69 9.31
CA THR A 61 0.27 2.05 10.70
C THR A 61 1.77 1.89 10.88
N GLN A 62 2.32 2.56 11.89
CA GLN A 62 3.74 2.48 12.20
C GLN A 62 3.93 1.78 13.55
N GLY A 63 4.81 0.79 13.60
CA GLY A 63 5.15 0.09 14.81
C GLY A 63 6.19 0.84 15.63
N ARG A 64 6.42 0.37 16.84
CA ARG A 64 7.39 0.98 17.78
C ARG A 64 8.82 0.88 17.28
N ASP A 65 9.12 -0.10 16.47
CA ASP A 65 10.44 -0.32 15.89
C ASP A 65 10.68 0.52 14.61
N GLY A 66 9.70 1.35 14.23
CA GLY A 66 9.81 2.17 13.04
C GLY A 66 9.36 1.49 11.76
N SER A 67 8.95 0.22 11.81
CA SER A 67 8.40 -0.47 10.64
C SER A 67 6.99 0.02 10.36
N TYR A 68 6.58 -0.11 9.11
CA TYR A 68 5.23 0.25 8.67
C TYR A 68 4.50 -1.01 8.25
N GLN A 69 3.20 -1.03 8.45
CA GLN A 69 2.34 -2.17 8.14
C GLN A 69 1.08 -1.71 7.43
N SER A 70 0.66 -2.44 6.40
CA SER A 70 -0.59 -2.14 5.70
C SER A 70 -1.79 -2.49 6.56
N GLU A 71 -2.80 -1.63 6.55
CA GLU A 71 -4.10 -1.91 7.16
C GLU A 71 -5.00 -2.70 6.21
N ILE A 72 -4.59 -2.85 4.96
CA ILE A 72 -5.34 -3.58 3.94
C ILE A 72 -4.66 -4.92 3.71
N ALA A 73 -5.38 -6.01 3.84
CA ALA A 73 -4.84 -7.35 3.60
C ALA A 73 -4.59 -7.56 2.10
N PHE A 74 -3.50 -8.24 1.77
CA PHE A 74 -3.16 -8.54 0.39
C PHE A 74 -4.28 -9.31 -0.30
N THR A 75 -4.94 -10.23 0.43
CA THR A 75 -6.06 -11.01 -0.10
C THR A 75 -7.24 -10.12 -0.52
N GLU A 76 -7.46 -9.01 0.17
CA GLU A 76 -8.50 -8.07 -0.21
C GLU A 76 -8.17 -7.39 -1.53
N ILE A 77 -6.91 -7.03 -1.72
CA ILE A 77 -6.45 -6.41 -2.95
C ILE A 77 -6.62 -7.36 -4.13
N ILE A 78 -6.18 -8.60 -3.97
CA ILE A 78 -6.27 -9.61 -5.01
C ILE A 78 -7.73 -9.92 -5.35
N SER A 79 -8.58 -10.02 -4.34
CA SER A 79 -10.00 -10.28 -4.55
C SER A 79 -10.65 -9.17 -5.37
N ASP A 80 -10.33 -7.93 -5.06
CA ASP A 80 -10.88 -6.78 -5.77
C ASP A 80 -10.40 -6.72 -7.22
N VAL A 81 -9.12 -6.95 -7.43
CA VAL A 81 -8.55 -7.00 -8.79
C VAL A 81 -9.21 -8.12 -9.60
N TYR A 82 -9.39 -9.28 -9.00
CA TYR A 82 -10.03 -10.42 -9.67
C TYR A 82 -11.47 -10.09 -10.06
N LYS A 83 -12.23 -9.48 -9.17
CA LYS A 83 -13.61 -9.09 -9.45
C LYS A 83 -13.69 -8.11 -10.62
N ASN A 84 -12.77 -7.17 -10.67
CA ASN A 84 -12.73 -6.20 -11.76
C ASN A 84 -12.39 -6.83 -13.10
N LEU A 85 -11.47 -7.79 -13.10
CA LEU A 85 -11.11 -8.54 -14.32
C LEU A 85 -12.28 -9.36 -14.86
N VAL A 86 -12.99 -10.04 -13.98
CA VAL A 86 -14.16 -10.84 -14.36
C VAL A 86 -15.28 -9.95 -14.90
N ARG A 87 -15.45 -8.80 -14.29
CA ARG A 87 -16.51 -7.86 -14.67
C ARG A 87 -16.32 -7.29 -16.07
N LYS A 88 -15.07 -7.19 -16.52
CA LYS A 88 -14.75 -6.64 -17.85
C LYS A 88 -14.92 -7.63 -18.98
N GLN A 89 -15.18 -8.88 -18.68
CA GLN A 89 -15.45 -9.90 -19.67
C GLN A 89 -16.97 -10.06 -19.88
#